data_1c68343c7575a1be902a171c06ce9073
#
_entry.id   1c68343c7575a1be902a171c06ce9073
#
_cell.length_a   1.000
_cell.length_b   1.000
_cell.length_c   1.000
_cell.angle_alpha   90.00
_cell.angle_beta   90.00
_cell.angle_gamma   90.00
#
_symmetry.space_group_name_H-M   'P 1'
#
loop_
_entity.id
_entity.type
_entity.pdbx_description
1 polymer ?
#
loop_
_entity_poly.entity_id
_entity_poly.type
_entity_poly.pdbx_seq_one_letter_code
_entity_poly.pdbx_strand_id
1 'polypeptide(L)'
;MIYSFFTETLRMYPPGAFIPRRTKSTYTFNNTKVTIPQGTLIWIPVFAIHRDPDIYPNPDLFDPERFNEDAVAARHPMHYLPFGDGPRNCIGM
;
A
#
# COMPACT_ATOMS: atom_id res chain seq x y z
N MET A 1 9.13 4.80 -19.01
CA MET A 1 9.78 3.46 -19.04
C MET A 1 10.59 3.20 -17.80
N ILE A 2 11.64 4.00 -17.56
CA ILE A 2 12.48 3.80 -16.36
C ILE A 2 11.66 3.94 -15.08
N TYR A 3 10.75 4.90 -15.04
CA TYR A 3 9.89 5.10 -13.88
C TYR A 3 9.01 3.86 -13.61
N SER A 4 8.42 3.29 -14.66
CA SER A 4 7.57 2.11 -14.51
C SER A 4 8.36 0.89 -14.04
N PHE A 5 9.59 0.74 -14.52
CA PHE A 5 10.48 -0.32 -14.08
C PHE A 5 10.79 -0.17 -12.59
N PHE A 6 11.11 1.04 -12.16
CA PHE A 6 11.43 1.35 -10.76
C PHE A 6 10.23 1.09 -9.86
N THR A 7 9.04 1.53 -10.27
CA THR A 7 7.83 1.35 -9.44
C THR A 7 7.43 -0.11 -9.32
N GLU A 8 7.61 -0.90 -10.39
CA GLU A 8 7.33 -2.34 -10.31
C GLU A 8 8.32 -3.06 -9.39
N THR A 9 9.58 -2.64 -9.41
CA THR A 9 10.57 -3.19 -8.49
C THR A 9 10.16 -2.93 -7.04
N LEU A 10 9.70 -1.73 -6.73
CA LEU A 10 9.26 -1.40 -5.37
C LEU A 10 7.98 -2.12 -4.99
N ARG A 11 7.10 -2.43 -5.95
CA ARG A 11 5.92 -3.24 -5.67
C ARG A 11 6.32 -4.63 -5.20
N MET A 12 7.22 -5.27 -5.92
CA MET A 12 7.64 -6.64 -5.58
C MET A 12 8.52 -6.68 -4.33
N TYR A 13 9.34 -5.65 -4.13
CA TYR A 13 10.33 -5.62 -3.04
C TYR A 13 10.27 -4.28 -2.30
N PRO A 14 9.17 -3.99 -1.58
CA PRO A 14 9.08 -2.74 -0.84
C PRO A 14 10.11 -2.68 0.28
N PRO A 15 10.59 -1.49 0.64
CA PRO A 15 11.58 -1.34 1.72
C PRO A 15 11.10 -1.86 3.06
N GLY A 16 9.78 -1.83 3.32
CA GLY A 16 9.20 -2.37 4.54
C GLY A 16 7.98 -3.22 4.23
N ALA A 17 7.89 -4.39 4.87
CA ALA A 17 6.77 -5.29 4.66
C ALA A 17 5.49 -4.80 5.34
N PHE A 18 5.62 -4.00 6.39
CA PHE A 18 4.49 -3.46 7.15
C PHE A 18 4.71 -1.99 7.45
N ILE A 19 3.61 -1.24 7.51
CA ILE A 19 3.63 0.16 7.96
C ILE A 19 2.89 0.21 9.30
N PRO A 20 3.57 0.55 10.41
CA PRO A 20 2.90 0.72 11.69
C PRO A 20 2.28 2.11 11.80
N ARG A 21 1.09 2.18 12.35
CA ARG A 21 0.41 3.44 12.66
C ARG A 21 -0.31 3.29 13.99
N ARG A 22 -0.42 4.41 14.73
CA ARG A 22 -1.15 4.42 15.99
C ARG A 22 -2.35 5.36 15.86
N THR A 23 -3.51 4.90 16.29
CA THR A 23 -4.73 5.70 16.17
C THR A 23 -4.66 6.91 17.08
N LYS A 24 -5.05 8.08 16.56
CA LYS A 24 -5.11 9.32 17.33
C LYS A 24 -6.39 9.45 18.13
N SER A 25 -7.46 8.78 17.70
CA SER A 25 -8.74 8.82 18.34
C SER A 25 -9.45 7.50 18.13
N THR A 26 -10.47 7.23 18.95
CA THR A 26 -11.31 6.05 18.78
C THR A 26 -12.07 6.15 17.47
N TYR A 27 -12.10 5.06 16.72
CA TYR A 27 -12.75 5.02 15.40
C TYR A 27 -13.62 3.77 15.28
N THR A 28 -14.82 3.96 14.75
CA THR A 28 -15.73 2.87 14.43
C THR A 28 -15.90 2.80 12.92
N PHE A 29 -15.68 1.61 12.34
CA PHE A 29 -15.84 1.45 10.90
C PHE A 29 -17.30 1.58 10.51
N ASN A 30 -17.56 2.29 9.43
CA ASN A 30 -18.92 2.56 8.95
C ASN A 30 -19.71 1.27 8.73
N ASN A 31 -20.97 1.29 9.18
CA ASN A 31 -21.89 0.16 9.04
C ASN A 31 -21.42 -1.12 9.72
N THR A 32 -20.55 -1.00 10.72
CA THR A 32 -20.08 -2.15 11.49
C THR A 32 -20.12 -1.84 12.98
N LYS A 33 -19.90 -2.89 13.79
CA LYS A 33 -19.74 -2.74 15.25
C LYS A 33 -18.25 -2.77 15.63
N VAL A 34 -17.36 -2.74 14.64
CA VAL A 34 -15.93 -2.80 14.90
C VAL A 34 -15.43 -1.42 15.30
N THR A 35 -14.91 -1.31 16.51
CA THR A 35 -14.39 -0.06 17.07
C THR A 35 -12.94 -0.26 17.47
N ILE A 36 -12.09 0.69 17.06
CA ILE A 36 -10.67 0.68 17.42
C ILE A 36 -10.42 1.81 18.40
N PRO A 37 -10.00 1.48 19.66
CA PRO A 37 -9.72 2.50 20.66
C PRO A 37 -8.55 3.42 20.27
N GLN A 38 -8.55 4.62 20.82
CA GLN A 38 -7.43 5.54 20.71
C GLN A 38 -6.15 4.87 21.19
N GLY A 39 -5.04 5.13 20.50
CA GLY A 39 -3.72 4.59 20.86
C GLY A 39 -3.46 3.17 20.40
N THR A 40 -4.35 2.58 19.61
CA THR A 40 -4.15 1.23 19.07
C THR A 40 -3.08 1.23 17.99
N LEU A 41 -2.16 0.28 18.08
CA LEU A 41 -1.15 0.07 17.05
C LEU A 41 -1.75 -0.75 15.90
N ILE A 42 -1.66 -0.21 14.70
CA ILE A 42 -2.18 -0.84 13.49
C ILE A 42 -1.01 -1.15 12.56
N TRP A 43 -0.99 -2.37 12.02
CA TRP A 43 0.02 -2.78 11.03
C TRP A 43 -0.65 -2.89 9.67
N ILE A 44 -0.15 -2.11 8.71
CA ILE A 44 -0.64 -2.15 7.33
C ILE A 44 0.27 -3.09 6.55
N PRO A 45 -0.25 -4.22 6.03
CA PRO A 45 0.58 -5.24 5.39
C PRO A 45 0.92 -4.87 3.95
N VAL A 46 1.91 -4.01 3.77
CA VAL A 46 2.31 -3.50 2.45
C VAL A 46 2.71 -4.62 1.50
N PHE A 47 3.52 -5.57 1.98
CA PHE A 47 3.97 -6.69 1.15
C PHE A 47 2.78 -7.50 0.66
N ALA A 48 1.83 -7.79 1.54
CA ALA A 48 0.64 -8.57 1.17
C ALA A 48 -0.26 -7.81 0.19
N ILE A 49 -0.41 -6.50 0.38
CA ILE A 49 -1.20 -5.68 -0.54
C ILE A 49 -0.57 -5.67 -1.93
N HIS A 50 0.74 -5.48 -2.02
CA HIS A 50 1.45 -5.43 -3.29
C HIS A 50 1.46 -6.78 -4.02
N ARG A 51 1.14 -7.86 -3.34
CA ARG A 51 1.11 -9.20 -3.91
C ARG A 51 -0.28 -9.82 -3.94
N ASP A 52 -1.31 -9.02 -3.70
CA ASP A 52 -2.69 -9.48 -3.74
C ASP A 52 -3.11 -9.70 -5.19
N PRO A 53 -3.47 -10.94 -5.59
CA PRO A 53 -3.84 -11.23 -6.97
C PRO A 53 -5.13 -10.53 -7.42
N ASP A 54 -5.97 -10.09 -6.50
CA ASP A 54 -7.17 -9.33 -6.84
C ASP A 54 -6.83 -7.89 -7.23
N ILE A 55 -5.70 -7.38 -6.74
CA ILE A 55 -5.23 -6.03 -7.07
C ILE A 55 -4.20 -6.08 -8.19
N TYR A 56 -3.27 -7.02 -8.10
CA TYR A 56 -2.18 -7.20 -9.05
C TYR A 56 -2.22 -8.63 -9.60
N PRO A 57 -2.96 -8.89 -10.69
CA PRO A 57 -3.02 -10.23 -11.26
C PRO A 57 -1.63 -10.77 -11.58
N ASN A 58 -1.41 -12.05 -11.34
CA ASN A 58 -0.10 -12.70 -11.49
C ASN A 58 0.98 -11.92 -10.71
N PRO A 59 0.82 -11.79 -9.39
CA PRO A 59 1.65 -10.84 -8.62
C PRO A 59 3.15 -11.18 -8.62
N ASP A 60 3.52 -12.43 -8.88
CA ASP A 60 4.93 -12.82 -8.92
C ASP A 60 5.59 -12.50 -10.26
N LEU A 61 4.82 -12.06 -11.24
CA LEU A 61 5.34 -11.66 -12.54
C LEU A 61 5.79 -10.21 -12.50
N PHE A 62 7.04 -9.96 -12.91
CA PHE A 62 7.55 -8.60 -13.02
C PHE A 62 7.03 -7.97 -14.30
N ASP A 63 6.12 -7.00 -14.16
CA ASP A 63 5.44 -6.38 -15.31
C ASP A 63 5.35 -4.86 -15.11
N PRO A 64 6.27 -4.08 -15.68
CA PRO A 64 6.24 -2.62 -15.54
C PRO A 64 4.99 -1.95 -16.12
N GLU A 65 4.28 -2.63 -17.05
CA GLU A 65 3.04 -2.09 -17.61
C GLU A 65 1.94 -1.92 -16.57
N ARG A 66 2.06 -2.52 -15.41
CA ARG A 66 1.13 -2.28 -14.29
C ARG A 66 1.10 -0.82 -13.88
N PHE A 67 2.12 -0.06 -14.23
CA PHE A 67 2.25 1.35 -13.84
C PHE A 67 2.20 2.29 -15.03
N ASN A 68 1.58 1.87 -16.14
CA ASN A 68 1.24 2.81 -17.19
C ASN A 68 0.12 3.75 -16.70
N GLU A 69 -0.10 4.85 -17.41
CA GLU A 69 -1.04 5.88 -16.96
C GLU A 69 -2.45 5.33 -16.74
N ASP A 70 -2.92 4.48 -17.63
CA ASP A 70 -4.28 3.95 -17.53
C ASP A 70 -4.44 3.01 -16.33
N ALA A 71 -3.45 2.16 -16.11
CA ALA A 71 -3.48 1.22 -14.99
C ALA A 71 -3.43 1.93 -13.65
N VAL A 72 -2.61 2.97 -13.53
CA VAL A 72 -2.51 3.76 -12.30
C VAL A 72 -3.82 4.49 -12.03
N ALA A 73 -4.43 5.06 -13.07
CA ALA A 73 -5.68 5.79 -12.91
C ALA A 73 -6.83 4.87 -12.48
N ALA A 74 -6.80 3.59 -12.89
CA ALA A 74 -7.85 2.63 -12.56
C ALA A 74 -7.70 2.02 -11.17
N ARG A 75 -6.55 2.21 -10.51
CA ARG A 75 -6.24 1.56 -9.23
C ARG A 75 -6.38 2.55 -8.08
N HIS A 76 -6.85 2.05 -6.94
CA HIS A 76 -6.91 2.89 -5.74
C HIS A 76 -5.49 3.26 -5.28
N PRO A 77 -5.23 4.54 -4.93
CA PRO A 77 -3.89 4.96 -4.53
C PRO A 77 -3.31 4.18 -3.35
N MET A 78 -4.15 3.72 -2.43
CA MET A 78 -3.69 2.97 -1.26
C MET A 78 -3.29 1.53 -1.58
N HIS A 79 -3.41 1.10 -2.83
CA HIS A 79 -2.94 -0.22 -3.25
C HIS A 79 -1.44 -0.24 -3.59
N TYR A 80 -0.77 0.91 -3.51
CA TYR A 80 0.67 1.00 -3.76
C TYR A 80 1.31 1.91 -2.72
N LEU A 81 2.02 1.31 -1.75
CA LEU A 81 2.52 2.02 -0.58
C LEU A 81 3.98 1.66 -0.27
N PRO A 82 4.90 1.81 -1.23
CA PRO A 82 6.29 1.37 -0.99
C PRO A 82 6.99 2.17 0.11
N PHE A 83 6.62 3.44 0.31
CA PHE A 83 7.20 4.32 1.32
C PHE A 83 6.16 4.80 2.33
N GLY A 84 4.98 4.18 2.35
CA GLY A 84 3.88 4.64 3.17
C GLY A 84 3.15 5.82 2.57
N ASP A 85 2.25 6.39 3.34
CA ASP A 85 1.46 7.55 2.93
C ASP A 85 1.06 8.32 4.19
N GLY A 86 0.64 9.58 4.01
CA GLY A 86 0.27 10.45 5.11
C GLY A 86 1.45 11.23 5.66
N PRO A 87 1.29 11.84 6.85
CA PRO A 87 2.31 12.75 7.41
C PRO A 87 3.65 12.10 7.73
N ARG A 88 3.69 10.77 7.86
CA ARG A 88 4.91 10.05 8.23
C ARG A 88 5.37 9.12 7.15
N ASN A 89 5.57 9.66 5.96
CA ASN A 89 6.14 8.91 4.85
C ASN A 89 7.59 8.53 5.13
N CYS A 90 8.07 7.51 4.43
CA CYS A 90 9.46 7.13 4.51
C CYS A 90 10.36 8.28 4.06
N ILE A 91 11.43 8.52 4.81
CA ILE A 91 12.34 9.64 4.54
C ILE A 91 13.03 9.48 3.18
N GLY A 92 13.21 8.25 2.72
CA GLY A 92 13.87 7.98 1.46
C GLY A 92 13.13 8.42 0.21
N MET A 93 11.92 8.92 0.38
CA MET A 93 11.19 9.47 -0.73
C MET A 93 11.85 10.77 -1.20
#